data_495ebeef26189854286fe1930fa0235a
#
_entry.id   495ebeef26189854286fe1930fa0235a
#
_cell.length_a   1.000
_cell.length_b   1.000
_cell.length_c   1.000
_cell.angle_alpha   90.00
_cell.angle_beta   90.00
_cell.angle_gamma   90.00
#
_symmetry.space_group_name_H-M   'P 1'
#
loop_
_entity.id
_entity.type
_entity.pdbx_description
1 polymer ?
#
loop_
_entity_poly.entity_id
_entity_poly.type
_entity_poly.pdbx_seq_one_letter_code
_entity_poly.pdbx_strand_id
1 'polypeptide(L)'
;MKRAFLLAISVGFCVSTGAHAGDVERGAQLFSQCQSCHAIGEGAEHKVGPHLNELFGRQAGSIEGFGYSEGLTTAGVNGLLWDAEHLDAYLENPVSLVTGTSMMFAGVSDATDRDDLISFLRAYSANPRDIPESLPTMAPQDPDVDPSILALQGDPEYGEYLSSECKTCHLADGADRGIPSIVGWPEKQFVTVMHAYKNKTRPHNVMQMMAAALSDEDIAALAAYFKDK
;
A
#
# COMPACT_ATOMS: atom_id res chain seq x y z
N MET A 1 -61.55 33.06 -10.87
CA MET A 1 -60.93 31.77 -10.62
C MET A 1 -59.41 31.92 -10.56
N LYS A 2 -58.83 32.01 -9.36
CA LYS A 2 -57.35 32.16 -9.16
C LYS A 2 -56.76 30.77 -8.87
N ARG A 3 -55.94 30.24 -9.76
CA ARG A 3 -55.20 28.98 -9.59
C ARG A 3 -53.92 29.29 -8.83
N ALA A 4 -53.82 28.76 -7.61
CA ALA A 4 -52.57 28.78 -6.84
C ALA A 4 -51.68 27.63 -7.30
N PHE A 5 -50.45 27.97 -7.74
CA PHE A 5 -49.39 27.00 -8.03
C PHE A 5 -48.61 26.74 -6.72
N LEU A 6 -48.69 25.55 -6.23
CA LEU A 6 -47.84 25.05 -5.12
C LEU A 6 -46.51 24.60 -5.73
N LEU A 7 -45.43 25.32 -5.40
CA LEU A 7 -44.07 24.91 -5.66
C LEU A 7 -43.66 23.89 -4.57
N ALA A 8 -43.45 22.65 -4.93
CA ALA A 8 -42.84 21.65 -4.06
C ALA A 8 -41.33 21.83 -4.06
N ILE A 9 -40.76 22.29 -2.96
CA ILE A 9 -39.30 22.35 -2.74
C ILE A 9 -38.86 20.98 -2.27
N SER A 10 -38.17 20.23 -3.14
CA SER A 10 -37.48 19.00 -2.80
C SER A 10 -36.19 19.32 -2.09
N VAL A 11 -36.13 19.14 -0.78
CA VAL A 11 -34.90 19.21 0.00
C VAL A 11 -34.11 17.92 -0.27
N GLY A 12 -33.08 18.02 -1.10
CA GLY A 12 -32.12 16.93 -1.32
C GLY A 12 -31.31 16.74 -0.05
N PHE A 13 -31.45 15.59 0.59
CA PHE A 13 -30.60 15.16 1.72
C PHE A 13 -29.26 14.71 1.16
N CYS A 14 -28.24 15.57 1.19
CA CYS A 14 -26.85 15.17 0.94
C CYS A 14 -26.38 14.31 2.10
N VAL A 15 -26.34 13.00 1.90
CA VAL A 15 -25.65 12.09 2.82
C VAL A 15 -24.15 12.29 2.56
N SER A 16 -23.50 13.08 3.39
CA SER A 16 -22.05 13.16 3.44
C SER A 16 -21.55 11.83 4.00
N THR A 17 -20.98 10.97 3.15
CA THR A 17 -20.15 9.85 3.59
C THR A 17 -18.86 10.43 4.13
N GLY A 18 -18.84 10.76 5.42
CA GLY A 18 -17.60 11.11 6.10
C GLY A 18 -16.66 9.91 6.03
N ALA A 19 -15.42 10.13 5.63
CA ALA A 19 -14.35 9.17 5.85
C ALA A 19 -14.31 8.91 7.37
N HIS A 20 -14.59 7.69 7.80
CA HIS A 20 -14.46 7.31 9.19
C HIS A 20 -12.97 7.19 9.48
N ALA A 21 -12.44 8.08 10.29
CA ALA A 21 -11.19 7.81 11.01
C ALA A 21 -11.51 6.71 12.03
N GLY A 22 -10.73 5.62 12.05
CA GLY A 22 -10.99 4.51 12.95
C GLY A 22 -11.00 4.93 14.42
N ASP A 23 -11.74 4.20 15.24
CA ASP A 23 -11.92 4.45 16.67
C ASP A 23 -10.70 3.94 17.45
N VAL A 24 -9.87 4.85 17.96
CA VAL A 24 -8.66 4.56 18.73
C VAL A 24 -8.95 3.80 20.02
N GLU A 25 -10.07 4.09 20.71
CA GLU A 25 -10.43 3.43 21.97
C GLU A 25 -10.86 1.97 21.70
N ARG A 26 -11.64 1.77 20.66
CA ARG A 26 -12.01 0.43 20.20
C ARG A 26 -10.79 -0.34 19.70
N GLY A 27 -9.88 0.31 18.96
CA GLY A 27 -8.60 -0.26 18.55
C GLY A 27 -7.75 -0.71 19.72
N ALA A 28 -7.72 0.05 20.83
CA ALA A 28 -7.05 -0.36 22.07
C ALA A 28 -7.64 -1.64 22.69
N GLN A 29 -8.96 -1.79 22.64
CA GLN A 29 -9.63 -3.02 23.11
C GLN A 29 -9.29 -4.21 22.21
N LEU A 30 -9.32 -4.01 20.88
CA LEU A 30 -8.95 -5.02 19.89
C LEU A 30 -7.47 -5.44 20.02
N PHE A 31 -6.58 -4.51 20.37
CA PHE A 31 -5.16 -4.79 20.58
C PHE A 31 -4.89 -5.79 21.70
N SER A 32 -5.85 -6.05 22.61
CA SER A 32 -5.73 -7.04 23.66
C SER A 32 -5.36 -8.45 23.13
N GLN A 33 -5.82 -8.81 21.93
CA GLN A 33 -5.48 -10.07 21.25
C GLN A 33 -4.02 -10.12 20.75
N CYS A 34 -3.36 -8.97 20.62
CA CYS A 34 -1.98 -8.85 20.16
C CYS A 34 -0.97 -8.84 21.31
N GLN A 35 -1.42 -8.49 22.52
CA GLN A 35 -0.56 -8.24 23.69
C GLN A 35 0.19 -9.47 24.19
N SER A 36 -0.28 -10.67 23.89
CA SER A 36 0.45 -11.90 24.22
C SER A 36 1.80 -12.00 23.50
N CYS A 37 1.88 -11.44 22.29
CA CYS A 37 3.06 -11.51 21.43
C CYS A 37 3.76 -10.17 21.23
N HIS A 38 3.07 -9.06 21.36
CA HIS A 38 3.59 -7.71 21.12
C HIS A 38 3.43 -6.80 22.33
N ALA A 39 4.35 -5.84 22.45
CA ALA A 39 4.23 -4.74 23.38
C ALA A 39 4.15 -3.40 22.61
N ILE A 40 3.50 -2.39 23.22
CA ILE A 40 3.40 -1.04 22.68
C ILE A 40 3.35 -0.05 23.86
N GLY A 41 3.82 1.17 23.64
CA GLY A 41 3.86 2.22 24.66
C GLY A 41 5.23 2.38 25.31
N GLU A 42 5.29 3.19 26.36
CA GLU A 42 6.53 3.48 27.10
C GLU A 42 7.11 2.19 27.71
N GLY A 43 8.40 1.97 27.50
CA GLY A 43 9.09 0.77 28.00
C GLY A 43 8.73 -0.53 27.26
N ALA A 44 8.10 -0.46 26.08
CA ALA A 44 7.78 -1.66 25.33
C ALA A 44 9.03 -2.40 24.85
N GLU A 45 9.11 -3.68 25.18
CA GLU A 45 10.20 -4.58 24.80
C GLU A 45 9.71 -5.63 23.79
N HIS A 46 10.66 -6.28 23.13
CA HIS A 46 10.36 -7.45 22.29
C HIS A 46 9.85 -8.60 23.13
N LYS A 47 8.85 -9.30 22.61
CA LYS A 47 8.29 -10.54 23.17
C LYS A 47 8.47 -11.67 22.15
N VAL A 48 7.43 -12.48 21.94
CA VAL A 48 7.36 -13.44 20.83
C VAL A 48 7.42 -12.70 19.48
N GLY A 49 6.80 -11.53 19.40
CA GLY A 49 6.89 -10.58 18.31
C GLY A 49 7.65 -9.30 18.71
N PRO A 50 8.01 -8.45 17.74
CA PRO A 50 8.66 -7.19 18.04
C PRO A 50 7.71 -6.21 18.76
N HIS A 51 8.27 -5.23 19.48
CA HIS A 51 7.45 -4.10 19.93
C HIS A 51 6.94 -3.29 18.75
N LEU A 52 5.78 -2.66 18.91
CA LEU A 52 5.07 -1.97 17.81
C LEU A 52 5.14 -0.44 17.88
N ASN A 53 5.98 0.13 18.77
CA ASN A 53 6.25 1.56 18.77
C ASN A 53 6.88 1.98 17.45
N GLU A 54 6.49 3.15 16.94
CA GLU A 54 7.03 3.73 15.70
C GLU A 54 6.92 2.77 14.49
N LEU A 55 5.80 2.05 14.42
CA LEU A 55 5.59 1.04 13.39
C LEU A 55 5.45 1.68 12.00
N PHE A 56 4.71 2.80 11.91
CA PHE A 56 4.42 3.44 10.64
C PHE A 56 5.66 4.04 9.97
N GLY A 57 5.76 3.83 8.67
CA GLY A 57 6.92 4.27 7.87
C GLY A 57 8.17 3.40 8.06
N ARG A 58 8.15 2.43 8.99
CA ARG A 58 9.26 1.53 9.23
C ARG A 58 9.30 0.42 8.17
N GLN A 59 10.49 0.10 7.69
CA GLN A 59 10.70 -1.06 6.83
C GLN A 59 10.35 -2.36 7.56
N ALA A 60 9.66 -3.27 6.90
CA ALA A 60 9.37 -4.58 7.47
C ALA A 60 10.65 -5.33 7.82
N GLY A 61 10.64 -6.06 8.94
CA GLY A 61 11.78 -6.86 9.35
C GLY A 61 13.04 -6.08 9.76
N SER A 62 12.95 -4.77 10.08
CA SER A 62 14.12 -3.91 10.24
C SER A 62 14.43 -3.47 11.68
N ILE A 63 13.57 -3.78 12.67
CA ILE A 63 13.83 -3.30 14.03
C ILE A 63 15.03 -4.04 14.63
N GLU A 64 15.95 -3.29 15.20
CA GLU A 64 17.16 -3.83 15.76
C GLU A 64 16.88 -4.70 17.02
N GLY A 65 17.66 -5.76 17.19
CA GLY A 65 17.52 -6.64 18.35
C GLY A 65 16.40 -7.68 18.28
N PHE A 66 15.58 -7.71 17.22
CA PHE A 66 14.55 -8.74 17.01
C PHE A 66 14.90 -9.69 15.88
N GLY A 67 14.74 -11.00 16.11
CA GLY A 67 14.98 -12.04 15.10
C GLY A 67 13.75 -12.29 14.23
N TYR A 68 13.67 -11.65 13.08
CA TYR A 68 12.58 -11.82 12.12
C TYR A 68 12.67 -13.11 11.33
N SER A 69 11.53 -13.57 10.80
CA SER A 69 11.50 -14.61 9.77
C SER A 69 12.18 -14.17 8.49
N GLU A 70 12.70 -15.11 7.73
CA GLU A 70 13.29 -14.85 6.41
C GLU A 70 12.29 -14.16 5.47
N GLY A 71 11.02 -14.61 5.48
CA GLY A 71 9.96 -14.00 4.67
C GLY A 71 9.77 -12.52 4.97
N LEU A 72 9.71 -12.15 6.26
CA LEU A 72 9.50 -10.74 6.64
C LEU A 72 10.73 -9.87 6.36
N THR A 73 11.94 -10.42 6.58
CA THR A 73 13.19 -9.72 6.25
C THR A 73 13.30 -9.50 4.74
N THR A 74 12.98 -10.52 3.95
CA THR A 74 13.00 -10.43 2.49
C THR A 74 11.96 -9.42 1.98
N ALA A 75 10.73 -9.44 2.51
CA ALA A 75 9.71 -8.47 2.16
C ALA A 75 10.19 -7.03 2.44
N GLY A 76 10.82 -6.80 3.58
CA GLY A 76 11.39 -5.49 3.90
C GLY A 76 12.52 -5.07 2.96
N VAL A 77 13.44 -5.97 2.63
CA VAL A 77 14.50 -5.70 1.64
C VAL A 77 13.92 -5.37 0.28
N ASN A 78 12.79 -5.98 -0.08
CA ASN A 78 12.05 -5.71 -1.30
C ASN A 78 11.18 -4.44 -1.23
N GLY A 79 11.24 -3.68 -0.14
CA GLY A 79 10.64 -2.37 -0.02
C GLY A 79 9.30 -2.32 0.73
N LEU A 80 8.88 -3.42 1.38
CA LEU A 80 7.69 -3.39 2.23
C LEU A 80 7.91 -2.42 3.40
N LEU A 81 7.12 -1.35 3.42
CA LEU A 81 7.02 -0.39 4.52
C LEU A 81 5.68 -0.57 5.22
N TRP A 82 5.67 -0.39 6.52
CA TRP A 82 4.44 -0.42 7.30
C TRP A 82 3.70 0.91 7.17
N ASP A 83 2.83 1.02 6.19
CA ASP A 83 1.79 2.05 6.05
C ASP A 83 0.42 1.47 6.41
N ALA A 84 -0.63 2.27 6.27
CA ALA A 84 -1.98 1.84 6.63
C ALA A 84 -2.48 0.70 5.72
N GLU A 85 -2.16 0.75 4.42
CA GLU A 85 -2.58 -0.25 3.44
C GLU A 85 -1.90 -1.59 3.66
N HIS A 86 -0.57 -1.60 3.81
CA HIS A 86 0.17 -2.83 4.11
C HIS A 86 -0.17 -3.41 5.48
N LEU A 87 -0.46 -2.55 6.47
CA LEU A 87 -0.93 -3.01 7.77
C LEU A 87 -2.33 -3.61 7.69
N ASP A 88 -3.25 -3.04 6.91
CA ASP A 88 -4.58 -3.60 6.69
C ASP A 88 -4.48 -5.00 6.07
N ALA A 89 -3.73 -5.13 4.98
CA ALA A 89 -3.53 -6.41 4.30
C ALA A 89 -2.83 -7.45 5.20
N TYR A 90 -1.83 -7.02 5.99
CA TYR A 90 -1.12 -7.92 6.90
C TYR A 90 -1.98 -8.35 8.08
N LEU A 91 -2.82 -7.46 8.61
CA LEU A 91 -3.76 -7.76 9.67
C LEU A 91 -4.93 -8.61 9.18
N GLU A 92 -5.34 -8.49 7.93
CA GLU A 92 -6.35 -9.36 7.34
C GLU A 92 -5.83 -10.80 7.21
N ASN A 93 -4.63 -10.96 6.64
CA ASN A 93 -4.01 -12.28 6.48
C ASN A 93 -2.47 -12.16 6.36
N PRO A 94 -1.73 -12.35 7.47
CA PRO A 94 -0.27 -12.19 7.46
C PRO A 94 0.45 -13.04 6.42
N VAL A 95 0.01 -14.29 6.22
CA VAL A 95 0.66 -15.23 5.31
C VAL A 95 0.41 -14.85 3.85
N SER A 96 -0.73 -14.24 3.55
CA SER A 96 -1.05 -13.78 2.19
C SER A 96 -0.16 -12.62 1.76
N LEU A 97 0.13 -11.67 2.66
CA LEU A 97 1.02 -10.54 2.35
C LEU A 97 2.49 -10.96 2.39
N VAL A 98 2.89 -11.74 3.40
CA VAL A 98 4.28 -12.14 3.61
C VAL A 98 4.39 -13.65 3.73
N THR A 99 4.68 -14.31 2.62
CA THR A 99 4.95 -15.75 2.60
C THR A 99 6.15 -16.07 3.50
N GLY A 100 5.99 -17.04 4.40
CA GLY A 100 7.05 -17.43 5.35
C GLY A 100 7.19 -16.48 6.54
N THR A 101 6.19 -15.64 6.83
CA THR A 101 6.11 -14.94 8.12
C THR A 101 6.01 -15.92 9.26
N SER A 102 6.68 -15.63 10.39
CA SER A 102 6.56 -16.40 11.63
C SER A 102 5.38 -15.94 12.51
N MET A 103 4.65 -14.91 12.10
CA MET A 103 3.47 -14.43 12.82
C MET A 103 2.31 -15.41 12.65
N MET A 104 2.08 -16.21 13.70
CA MET A 104 0.98 -17.20 13.73
C MET A 104 -0.30 -16.51 14.23
N PHE A 105 -0.92 -15.74 13.37
CA PHE A 105 -2.15 -15.00 13.65
C PHE A 105 -3.17 -15.29 12.54
N ALA A 106 -4.42 -15.54 12.94
CA ALA A 106 -5.47 -15.93 12.00
C ALA A 106 -5.99 -14.75 11.14
N GLY A 107 -5.65 -13.54 11.53
CA GLY A 107 -6.13 -12.31 10.90
C GLY A 107 -7.38 -11.73 11.57
N VAL A 108 -7.68 -10.50 11.20
CA VAL A 108 -8.89 -9.75 11.55
C VAL A 108 -9.73 -9.58 10.28
N SER A 109 -10.82 -10.33 10.15
CA SER A 109 -11.65 -10.36 8.94
C SER A 109 -12.49 -9.09 8.75
N ASP A 110 -12.93 -8.46 9.84
CA ASP A 110 -13.73 -7.23 9.78
C ASP A 110 -12.85 -6.02 9.47
N ALA A 111 -13.17 -5.30 8.38
CA ALA A 111 -12.39 -4.16 7.92
C ALA A 111 -12.46 -2.96 8.91
N THR A 112 -13.60 -2.79 9.60
CA THR A 112 -13.75 -1.73 10.60
C THR A 112 -12.86 -2.01 11.81
N ASP A 113 -12.78 -3.27 12.25
CA ASP A 113 -11.89 -3.68 13.33
C ASP A 113 -10.41 -3.47 12.98
N ARG A 114 -10.03 -3.70 11.72
CA ARG A 114 -8.66 -3.43 11.25
C ARG A 114 -8.37 -1.93 11.23
N ASP A 115 -9.31 -1.10 10.76
CA ASP A 115 -9.16 0.36 10.72
C ASP A 115 -9.02 0.96 12.12
N ASP A 116 -9.82 0.51 13.08
CA ASP A 116 -9.73 0.90 14.48
C ASP A 116 -8.37 0.49 15.09
N LEU A 117 -7.94 -0.74 14.83
CA LEU A 117 -6.64 -1.24 15.31
C LEU A 117 -5.47 -0.45 14.70
N ILE A 118 -5.52 -0.14 13.41
CA ILE A 118 -4.54 0.69 12.70
C ILE A 118 -4.50 2.10 13.31
N SER A 119 -5.67 2.69 13.58
CA SER A 119 -5.77 4.00 14.23
C SER A 119 -5.16 4.02 15.63
N PHE A 120 -5.36 2.95 16.41
CA PHE A 120 -4.69 2.78 17.70
C PHE A 120 -3.17 2.66 17.56
N LEU A 121 -2.67 1.82 16.65
CA LEU A 121 -1.23 1.65 16.42
C LEU A 121 -0.56 2.95 15.97
N ARG A 122 -1.28 3.76 15.19
CA ARG A 122 -0.82 5.07 14.71
C ARG A 122 -0.52 6.04 15.86
N ALA A 123 -1.26 5.96 16.96
CA ALA A 123 -1.05 6.81 18.13
C ALA A 123 0.35 6.65 18.77
N TYR A 124 1.05 5.54 18.50
CA TYR A 124 2.40 5.26 18.99
C TYR A 124 3.50 5.48 17.96
N SER A 125 3.18 6.14 16.85
CA SER A 125 4.16 6.60 15.87
C SER A 125 4.73 7.95 16.27
N ALA A 126 6.00 8.21 15.94
CA ALA A 126 6.70 9.43 16.31
C ALA A 126 5.98 10.69 15.79
N ASN A 127 5.28 10.57 14.66
CA ASN A 127 4.55 11.67 14.06
C ASN A 127 3.22 11.18 13.43
N PRO A 128 2.21 10.82 14.26
CA PRO A 128 0.97 10.23 13.77
C PRO A 128 0.18 11.14 12.82
N ARG A 129 0.47 12.46 12.81
CA ARG A 129 -0.18 13.44 11.91
C ARG A 129 0.43 13.47 10.51
N ASP A 130 1.70 13.03 10.38
CA ASP A 130 2.43 13.03 9.12
C ASP A 130 2.27 11.70 8.35
N ILE A 131 1.58 10.74 8.94
CA ILE A 131 1.23 9.50 8.25
C ILE A 131 -0.02 9.80 7.42
N PRO A 132 0.06 9.84 6.08
CA PRO A 132 -1.11 10.06 5.26
C PRO A 132 -2.14 8.99 5.59
N GLU A 133 -3.36 9.40 5.91
CA GLU A 133 -4.47 8.48 5.81
C GLU A 133 -4.44 7.94 4.40
N SER A 134 -4.48 6.62 4.25
CA SER A 134 -4.37 6.01 2.94
C SER A 134 -5.47 6.53 2.04
N LEU A 135 -5.14 7.57 1.28
CA LEU A 135 -5.87 7.84 0.06
C LEU A 135 -5.49 6.71 -0.89
N PRO A 136 -6.47 6.02 -1.47
CA PRO A 136 -6.16 4.97 -2.40
C PRO A 136 -5.25 5.54 -3.49
N THR A 137 -4.04 5.01 -3.60
CA THR A 137 -3.13 5.09 -4.74
C THR A 137 -2.46 6.42 -5.10
N MET A 138 -2.47 7.43 -4.24
CA MET A 138 -1.58 8.57 -4.47
C MET A 138 -0.40 8.48 -3.50
N ALA A 139 0.69 7.85 -3.95
CA ALA A 139 1.97 8.10 -3.31
C ALA A 139 2.22 9.62 -3.31
N PRO A 140 2.56 10.23 -2.16
CA PRO A 140 2.92 11.63 -2.17
C PRO A 140 4.11 11.78 -3.12
N GLN A 141 3.91 12.54 -4.19
CA GLN A 141 4.93 12.96 -5.15
C GLN A 141 5.36 11.90 -6.20
N ASP A 142 4.42 11.29 -6.91
CA ASP A 142 4.76 10.86 -8.25
C ASP A 142 5.20 12.12 -9.03
N PRO A 143 6.34 12.09 -9.72
CA PRO A 143 6.84 13.26 -10.40
C PRO A 143 5.85 13.71 -11.48
N ASP A 144 5.77 14.99 -11.71
CA ASP A 144 5.16 15.51 -12.93
C ASP A 144 5.95 14.97 -14.12
N VAL A 145 5.43 13.94 -14.75
CA VAL A 145 6.02 13.39 -15.97
C VAL A 145 5.61 14.30 -17.13
N ASP A 146 6.57 14.63 -17.98
CA ASP A 146 6.32 15.47 -19.15
C ASP A 146 5.13 14.93 -19.95
N PRO A 147 4.15 15.77 -20.31
CA PRO A 147 2.99 15.34 -21.08
C PRO A 147 3.33 14.64 -22.41
N SER A 148 4.48 14.93 -23.01
CA SER A 148 4.96 14.25 -24.22
C SER A 148 5.30 12.79 -23.97
N ILE A 149 5.86 12.47 -22.80
CA ILE A 149 6.16 11.09 -22.36
C ILE A 149 4.86 10.34 -22.09
N LEU A 150 3.91 10.98 -21.38
CA LEU A 150 2.59 10.40 -21.11
C LEU A 150 1.74 10.18 -22.36
N ALA A 151 2.10 10.83 -23.47
CA ALA A 151 1.43 10.69 -24.79
C ALA A 151 2.09 9.64 -25.69
N LEU A 152 3.22 9.06 -25.29
CA LEU A 152 3.86 7.99 -26.06
C LEU A 152 2.91 6.80 -26.21
N GLN A 153 2.81 6.30 -27.44
CA GLN A 153 2.06 5.09 -27.75
C GLN A 153 3.03 3.91 -27.70
N GLY A 154 2.88 3.07 -26.68
CA GLY A 154 3.68 1.87 -26.54
C GLY A 154 3.27 0.76 -27.50
N ASP A 155 4.22 0.00 -27.98
CA ASP A 155 3.98 -1.23 -28.73
C ASP A 155 3.82 -2.41 -27.75
N PRO A 156 2.63 -3.04 -27.64
CA PRO A 156 2.39 -4.11 -26.70
C PRO A 156 3.15 -5.41 -27.05
N GLU A 157 3.51 -5.67 -28.31
CA GLU A 157 4.32 -6.81 -28.69
C GLU A 157 5.77 -6.65 -28.20
N TYR A 158 6.31 -5.43 -28.36
CA TYR A 158 7.61 -5.10 -27.79
C TYR A 158 7.58 -5.09 -26.25
N GLY A 159 6.48 -4.60 -25.67
CA GLY A 159 6.24 -4.67 -24.21
C GLY A 159 6.20 -6.11 -23.69
N GLU A 160 5.62 -7.05 -24.45
CA GLU A 160 5.65 -8.48 -24.12
C GLU A 160 7.08 -9.03 -24.06
N TYR A 161 7.91 -8.69 -25.01
CA TYR A 161 9.32 -9.07 -25.03
C TYR A 161 10.05 -8.54 -23.78
N LEU A 162 9.90 -7.27 -23.46
CA LEU A 162 10.53 -6.63 -22.30
C LEU A 162 10.00 -7.19 -20.97
N SER A 163 8.74 -7.62 -20.92
CA SER A 163 8.07 -8.03 -19.68
C SER A 163 8.64 -9.29 -19.04
N SER A 164 9.53 -10.03 -19.72
CA SER A 164 10.13 -11.27 -19.21
C SER A 164 10.84 -11.05 -17.87
N GLU A 165 11.58 -9.96 -17.73
CA GLU A 165 12.27 -9.60 -16.49
C GLU A 165 11.27 -9.19 -15.38
N CYS A 166 10.21 -8.48 -15.75
CA CYS A 166 9.18 -8.04 -14.80
C CYS A 166 8.40 -9.21 -14.21
N LYS A 167 8.05 -10.19 -15.04
CA LYS A 167 7.27 -11.39 -14.66
C LYS A 167 8.02 -12.33 -13.71
N THR A 168 9.32 -12.17 -13.56
CA THR A 168 10.11 -12.92 -12.59
C THR A 168 9.69 -12.59 -11.15
N CYS A 169 9.31 -11.35 -10.89
CA CYS A 169 8.89 -10.87 -9.59
C CYS A 169 7.39 -10.55 -9.55
N HIS A 170 6.87 -9.84 -10.57
CA HIS A 170 5.45 -9.52 -10.69
C HIS A 170 4.71 -10.63 -11.42
N LEU A 171 3.86 -11.36 -10.70
CA LEU A 171 3.19 -12.54 -11.26
C LEU A 171 2.27 -12.19 -12.42
N ALA A 172 2.34 -12.98 -13.49
CA ALA A 172 1.56 -12.78 -14.70
C ALA A 172 0.05 -13.04 -14.50
N ASP A 173 -0.33 -13.75 -13.44
CA ASP A 173 -1.71 -14.03 -13.06
C ASP A 173 -2.37 -12.91 -12.25
N GLY A 174 -1.65 -11.80 -12.02
CA GLY A 174 -2.11 -10.67 -11.23
C GLY A 174 -2.17 -10.93 -9.73
N ALA A 175 -1.67 -12.09 -9.26
CA ALA A 175 -1.65 -12.38 -7.84
C ALA A 175 -0.62 -11.53 -7.12
N ASP A 176 -1.02 -10.87 -6.04
CA ASP A 176 -0.14 -10.19 -5.11
C ASP A 176 0.33 -11.19 -4.04
N ARG A 177 1.64 -11.47 -4.02
CA ARG A 177 2.28 -12.32 -3.00
C ARG A 177 3.40 -11.57 -2.28
N GLY A 178 3.13 -10.32 -1.91
CA GLY A 178 4.10 -9.41 -1.32
C GLY A 178 4.91 -8.61 -2.36
N ILE A 179 4.62 -8.82 -3.66
CA ILE A 179 5.07 -7.99 -4.77
C ILE A 179 3.82 -7.55 -5.52
N PRO A 180 3.51 -6.25 -5.60
CA PRO A 180 2.24 -5.79 -6.13
C PRO A 180 2.04 -6.22 -7.57
N SER A 181 0.79 -6.58 -7.90
CA SER A 181 0.40 -6.82 -9.28
C SER A 181 0.55 -5.54 -10.09
N ILE A 182 1.08 -5.68 -11.30
CA ILE A 182 1.15 -4.60 -12.31
C ILE A 182 0.22 -4.85 -13.50
N VAL A 183 -0.58 -5.91 -13.41
CA VAL A 183 -1.55 -6.31 -14.42
C VAL A 183 -2.80 -5.44 -14.35
N GLY A 184 -3.31 -4.99 -15.49
CA GLY A 184 -4.51 -4.15 -15.56
C GLY A 184 -4.29 -2.69 -15.16
N TRP A 185 -3.04 -2.26 -14.96
CA TRP A 185 -2.78 -0.86 -14.60
C TRP A 185 -3.06 0.09 -15.76
N PRO A 186 -3.68 1.26 -15.51
CA PRO A 186 -3.78 2.31 -16.50
C PRO A 186 -2.40 2.75 -17.01
N GLU A 187 -2.23 2.86 -18.33
CA GLU A 187 -0.92 3.18 -18.95
C GLU A 187 -0.24 4.40 -18.31
N LYS A 188 -0.99 5.49 -18.13
CA LYS A 188 -0.45 6.72 -17.53
C LYS A 188 0.06 6.51 -16.11
N GLN A 189 -0.66 5.71 -15.32
CA GLN A 189 -0.25 5.41 -13.96
C GLN A 189 1.02 4.55 -13.95
N PHE A 190 1.10 3.54 -14.81
CA PHE A 190 2.29 2.70 -14.95
C PHE A 190 3.51 3.55 -15.34
N VAL A 191 3.38 4.41 -16.37
CA VAL A 191 4.45 5.31 -16.82
C VAL A 191 4.90 6.23 -15.68
N THR A 192 3.96 6.86 -14.97
CA THR A 192 4.26 7.78 -13.86
C THR A 192 5.04 7.07 -12.74
N VAL A 193 4.60 5.88 -12.34
CA VAL A 193 5.25 5.10 -11.28
C VAL A 193 6.65 4.64 -11.69
N MET A 194 6.83 4.20 -12.95
CA MET A 194 8.15 3.81 -13.45
C MET A 194 9.12 4.99 -13.51
N HIS A 195 8.64 6.19 -13.89
CA HIS A 195 9.44 7.42 -13.81
C HIS A 195 9.77 7.82 -12.37
N ALA A 196 8.86 7.58 -11.42
CA ALA A 196 9.12 7.82 -10.01
C ALA A 196 10.28 6.94 -9.47
N TYR A 197 10.36 5.68 -9.89
CA TYR A 197 11.50 4.82 -9.58
C TYR A 197 12.77 5.24 -10.33
N LYS A 198 12.67 5.54 -11.63
CA LYS A 198 13.78 5.99 -12.47
C LYS A 198 14.44 7.26 -11.90
N ASN A 199 13.63 8.20 -11.42
CA ASN A 199 14.06 9.47 -10.83
C ASN A 199 14.37 9.35 -9.32
N LYS A 200 14.25 8.16 -8.73
CA LYS A 200 14.48 7.87 -7.30
C LYS A 200 13.58 8.65 -6.34
N THR A 201 12.42 9.11 -6.79
CA THR A 201 11.41 9.75 -5.93
C THR A 201 10.60 8.72 -5.14
N ARG A 202 10.51 7.47 -5.63
CA ARG A 202 10.01 6.33 -4.87
C ARG A 202 11.17 5.49 -4.31
N PRO A 203 11.18 5.17 -3.00
CA PRO A 203 12.21 4.34 -2.39
C PRO A 203 11.95 2.85 -2.68
N HIS A 204 12.71 2.25 -3.58
CA HIS A 204 12.76 0.81 -3.79
C HIS A 204 13.98 0.45 -4.66
N ASN A 205 15.06 0.01 -4.04
CA ASN A 205 16.35 -0.16 -4.73
C ASN A 205 16.27 -1.05 -5.98
N VAL A 206 15.52 -2.17 -5.90
CA VAL A 206 15.38 -3.08 -7.05
C VAL A 206 14.62 -2.39 -8.19
N MET A 207 13.47 -1.75 -7.88
CA MET A 207 12.68 -1.07 -8.91
C MET A 207 13.40 0.16 -9.48
N GLN A 208 14.17 0.89 -8.67
CA GLN A 208 15.03 1.98 -9.16
C GLN A 208 16.08 1.49 -10.15
N MET A 209 16.70 0.33 -9.86
CA MET A 209 17.68 -0.29 -10.76
C MET A 209 17.03 -0.77 -12.05
N MET A 210 15.87 -1.42 -11.96
CA MET A 210 15.12 -1.89 -13.12
C MET A 210 14.65 -0.72 -13.99
N ALA A 211 14.04 0.30 -13.41
CA ALA A 211 13.53 1.46 -14.12
C ALA A 211 14.64 2.31 -14.75
N ALA A 212 15.81 2.40 -14.11
CA ALA A 212 16.96 3.16 -14.64
C ALA A 212 17.49 2.63 -15.97
N ALA A 213 17.31 1.33 -16.23
CA ALA A 213 17.76 0.69 -17.47
C ALA A 213 16.79 0.88 -18.65
N LEU A 214 15.57 1.35 -18.41
CA LEU A 214 14.52 1.48 -19.42
C LEU A 214 14.50 2.88 -20.03
N SER A 215 14.29 2.99 -21.35
CA SER A 215 13.94 4.23 -22.03
C SER A 215 12.48 4.62 -21.77
N ASP A 216 12.08 5.79 -22.21
CA ASP A 216 10.68 6.23 -22.08
C ASP A 216 9.77 5.40 -23.01
N GLU A 217 10.27 5.00 -24.18
CA GLU A 217 9.60 4.11 -25.13
C GLU A 217 9.45 2.69 -24.56
N ASP A 218 10.47 2.18 -23.86
CA ASP A 218 10.39 0.87 -23.18
C ASP A 218 9.31 0.86 -22.10
N ILE A 219 9.26 1.93 -21.31
CA ILE A 219 8.25 2.10 -20.26
C ILE A 219 6.84 2.20 -20.87
N ALA A 220 6.68 2.93 -21.97
CA ALA A 220 5.40 3.03 -22.68
C ALA A 220 4.97 1.67 -23.26
N ALA A 221 5.91 0.90 -23.84
CA ALA A 221 5.63 -0.42 -24.38
C ALA A 221 5.20 -1.41 -23.28
N LEU A 222 5.90 -1.40 -22.12
CA LEU A 222 5.50 -2.19 -20.96
C LEU A 222 4.12 -1.79 -20.44
N ALA A 223 3.83 -0.50 -20.37
CA ALA A 223 2.51 0.01 -19.96
C ALA A 223 1.40 -0.50 -20.88
N ALA A 224 1.60 -0.44 -22.20
CA ALA A 224 0.65 -0.93 -23.19
C ALA A 224 0.43 -2.44 -23.07
N TYR A 225 1.48 -3.21 -22.75
CA TYR A 225 1.38 -4.66 -22.57
C TYR A 225 0.60 -5.03 -21.30
N PHE A 226 0.96 -4.45 -20.14
CA PHE A 226 0.36 -4.85 -18.87
C PHE A 226 -1.07 -4.36 -18.67
N LYS A 227 -1.50 -3.32 -19.36
CA LYS A 227 -2.85 -2.79 -19.30
C LYS A 227 -3.92 -3.82 -19.64
N ASP A 228 -3.65 -4.68 -20.62
CA ASP A 228 -4.62 -5.62 -21.20
C ASP A 228 -4.45 -7.08 -20.69
N LYS A 229 -3.73 -7.28 -19.58
CA LYS A 229 -3.48 -8.60 -18.97
C LYS A 229 -4.31 -8.93 -17.75
#